data_49e18e327fe75617319e3d4bdb6d5b0c
#
_entry.id   49e18e327fe75617319e3d4bdb6d5b0c
#
_cell.length_a   1.000
_cell.length_b   1.000
_cell.length_c   1.000
_cell.angle_alpha   90.00
_cell.angle_beta   90.00
_cell.angle_gamma   90.00
#
_symmetry.space_group_name_H-M   'P 1'
#
loop_
_entity.id
_entity.type
_entity.pdbx_description
1 polymer ?
#
loop_
_entity_poly.entity_id
_entity_poly.type
_entity_poly.pdbx_seq_one_letter_code
_entity_poly.pdbx_strand_id
1 'polypeptide(L)'
;MRCSSPHWRCDLMMKLPPQVNTAFEMLEAAGYEAYLVGGAVRDYVRDNSPAKDWDITTNALPEQVKEIFTGYHLIETGLKHGTVTVVIDQEPLEITTYRVDGDYSDHRHPDSVSFTRSLKDDLERRDFTMNALAYNPRTGVVDLVGGKADIAGDLVRCVGDPDRRFQEDGLRMLRALRFASVYGMTIEAATAAAIHRNKHLLKGIAAERILVELTKMLCAQGAAGVLRDFADVLAVPIPELTPMFGFAQHNPHHDKDVWDHTIAVIESITPEPVLRWAALLHDIGKPSCFSLAEDGIGHFFGHSDQSTSMAESILSRLRFDNASKEQIVRLVRYHDMPITADRKPIKRLLSKHGEDATRQLIELHKADTLGQSAICRHRIAIFEEVSQMINEILQEESCFTLKDLAANGHDMMTLGFQGPTIGRVLQECLDAVLDEQIPNEHEALMAFAKDRQLKS
;
A
#
# COMPACT_ATOMS: atom_id res chain seq x y z
N MET A 1 -24.80 -18.37 -6.44
CA MET A 1 -24.70 -19.81 -6.72
C MET A 1 -23.24 -20.11 -6.98
N ARG A 2 -22.50 -20.65 -6.00
CA ARG A 2 -21.10 -21.07 -6.15
C ARG A 2 -21.14 -22.46 -6.77
N CYS A 3 -20.53 -22.61 -7.96
CA CYS A 3 -20.34 -23.92 -8.61
C CYS A 3 -19.40 -24.76 -7.75
N SER A 4 -19.95 -25.80 -7.18
CA SER A 4 -19.23 -26.84 -6.46
C SER A 4 -18.65 -27.84 -7.46
N SER A 5 -17.35 -27.86 -7.57
CA SER A 5 -16.44 -29.04 -7.66
C SER A 5 -15.07 -28.61 -8.19
N PRO A 6 -13.97 -28.93 -7.50
CA PRO A 6 -12.64 -28.70 -8.00
C PRO A 6 -12.30 -29.80 -9.01
N HIS A 7 -12.72 -29.64 -10.26
CA HIS A 7 -12.11 -30.39 -11.34
C HIS A 7 -10.76 -29.74 -11.63
N TRP A 8 -9.71 -30.36 -11.09
CA TRP A 8 -8.33 -30.14 -11.50
C TRP A 8 -8.29 -30.29 -13.02
N ARG A 9 -8.17 -29.16 -13.73
CA ARG A 9 -7.94 -29.17 -15.19
C ARG A 9 -6.53 -29.69 -15.45
N CYS A 10 -6.43 -31.00 -15.58
CA CYS A 10 -5.22 -31.75 -15.91
C CYS A 10 -4.86 -31.52 -17.34
N ASP A 11 -4.71 -30.57 -18.05
CA ASP A 11 -4.24 -30.57 -19.46
C ASP A 11 -3.92 -29.20 -20.09
N LEU A 12 -3.92 -28.10 -19.36
CA LEU A 12 -3.39 -26.86 -19.91
C LEU A 12 -1.93 -26.71 -19.46
N MET A 13 -0.99 -26.86 -20.38
CA MET A 13 0.40 -26.54 -20.13
C MET A 13 0.51 -25.02 -19.86
N MET A 14 1.30 -24.64 -18.85
CA MET A 14 1.62 -23.24 -18.58
C MET A 14 2.27 -22.62 -19.82
N LYS A 15 1.72 -21.51 -20.30
CA LYS A 15 2.30 -20.77 -21.43
C LYS A 15 3.54 -20.03 -20.94
N LEU A 16 4.70 -20.48 -21.39
CA LEU A 16 5.97 -19.85 -21.08
C LEU A 16 6.35 -18.83 -22.17
N PRO A 17 6.87 -17.67 -21.81
CA PRO A 17 7.41 -16.75 -22.79
C PRO A 17 8.68 -17.32 -23.43
N PRO A 18 9.05 -16.86 -24.66
CA PRO A 18 10.18 -17.41 -25.41
C PRO A 18 11.49 -17.42 -24.64
N GLN A 19 11.79 -16.33 -23.91
CA GLN A 19 13.01 -16.21 -23.11
C GLN A 19 13.11 -17.26 -22.00
N VAL A 20 11.99 -17.61 -21.36
CA VAL A 20 11.94 -18.67 -20.35
C VAL A 20 12.16 -20.05 -20.99
N ASN A 21 11.53 -20.32 -22.15
CA ASN A 21 11.78 -21.56 -22.89
C ASN A 21 13.25 -21.69 -23.30
N THR A 22 13.87 -20.62 -23.82
CA THR A 22 15.29 -20.58 -24.16
C THR A 22 16.16 -20.92 -22.94
N ALA A 23 15.86 -20.33 -21.77
CA ALA A 23 16.62 -20.63 -20.56
C ALA A 23 16.48 -22.11 -20.14
N PHE A 24 15.28 -22.67 -20.22
CA PHE A 24 15.05 -24.12 -19.96
C PHE A 24 15.85 -25.01 -20.91
N GLU A 25 15.74 -24.75 -22.20
CA GLU A 25 16.43 -25.53 -23.22
C GLU A 25 17.95 -25.50 -23.03
N MET A 26 18.53 -24.35 -22.72
CA MET A 26 19.97 -24.23 -22.51
C MET A 26 20.45 -24.99 -21.27
N LEU A 27 19.74 -24.85 -20.14
CA LEU A 27 20.07 -25.55 -18.89
C LEU A 27 19.95 -27.07 -19.07
N GLU A 28 18.85 -27.55 -19.67
CA GLU A 28 18.59 -28.98 -19.89
C GLU A 28 19.54 -29.59 -20.92
N ALA A 29 19.90 -28.85 -21.99
CA ALA A 29 20.90 -29.29 -22.98
C ALA A 29 22.30 -29.44 -22.35
N ALA A 30 22.63 -28.66 -21.34
CA ALA A 30 23.82 -28.77 -20.54
C ALA A 30 23.76 -29.86 -19.45
N GLY A 31 22.63 -30.59 -19.35
CA GLY A 31 22.43 -31.72 -18.44
C GLY A 31 21.97 -31.30 -17.01
N TYR A 32 21.47 -30.11 -16.85
CA TYR A 32 20.96 -29.63 -15.56
C TYR A 32 19.43 -29.61 -15.52
N GLU A 33 18.90 -29.72 -14.32
CA GLU A 33 17.47 -29.53 -14.04
C GLU A 33 17.12 -28.02 -14.08
N ALA A 34 15.92 -27.71 -14.56
CA ALA A 34 15.37 -26.36 -14.51
C ALA A 34 13.88 -26.40 -14.13
N TYR A 35 13.49 -25.59 -13.17
CA TYR A 35 12.09 -25.45 -12.75
C TYR A 35 11.74 -23.99 -12.56
N LEU A 36 10.55 -23.58 -12.98
CA LEU A 36 9.94 -22.36 -12.47
C LEU A 36 9.51 -22.55 -11.03
N VAL A 37 9.56 -21.49 -10.24
CA VAL A 37 9.20 -21.52 -8.82
C VAL A 37 8.52 -20.22 -8.40
N GLY A 38 8.00 -20.19 -7.17
CA GLY A 38 7.50 -18.97 -6.55
C GLY A 38 6.15 -18.49 -7.08
N GLY A 39 6.03 -17.18 -7.27
CA GLY A 39 4.77 -16.52 -7.61
C GLY A 39 4.14 -16.99 -8.90
N ALA A 40 4.95 -17.22 -9.95
CA ALA A 40 4.49 -17.67 -11.25
C ALA A 40 3.75 -19.03 -11.16
N VAL A 41 4.31 -19.99 -10.44
CA VAL A 41 3.73 -21.32 -10.29
C VAL A 41 2.49 -21.29 -9.39
N ARG A 42 2.53 -20.52 -8.29
CA ARG A 42 1.36 -20.32 -7.42
C ARG A 42 0.17 -19.76 -8.19
N ASP A 43 0.36 -18.68 -8.94
CA ASP A 43 -0.72 -17.98 -9.64
C ASP A 43 -1.27 -18.83 -10.80
N TYR A 44 -0.40 -19.59 -11.46
CA TYR A 44 -0.83 -20.61 -12.43
C TYR A 44 -1.70 -21.69 -11.79
N VAL A 45 -1.28 -22.25 -10.65
CA VAL A 45 -2.03 -23.32 -9.96
C VAL A 45 -3.35 -22.80 -9.40
N ARG A 46 -3.37 -21.54 -8.91
CA ARG A 46 -4.55 -20.96 -8.28
C ARG A 46 -5.66 -20.65 -9.28
N ASP A 47 -5.36 -19.94 -10.35
CA ASP A 47 -6.37 -19.41 -11.27
C ASP A 47 -5.90 -19.27 -12.73
N ASN A 48 -4.71 -19.80 -13.04
CA ASN A 48 -4.05 -19.67 -14.34
C ASN A 48 -3.79 -18.19 -14.74
N SER A 49 -3.56 -17.32 -13.74
CA SER A 49 -3.19 -15.94 -14.00
C SER A 49 -1.82 -15.82 -14.66
N PRO A 50 -1.62 -14.85 -15.56
CA PRO A 50 -0.32 -14.63 -16.18
C PRO A 50 0.71 -14.22 -15.12
N ALA A 51 1.88 -14.85 -15.17
CA ALA A 51 2.99 -14.47 -14.29
C ALA A 51 3.54 -13.09 -14.67
N LYS A 52 3.96 -12.34 -13.65
CA LYS A 52 4.64 -11.06 -13.83
C LYS A 52 6.16 -11.22 -13.80
N ASP A 53 6.64 -12.10 -12.93
CA ASP A 53 8.06 -12.37 -12.72
C ASP A 53 8.33 -13.86 -12.92
N TRP A 54 9.49 -14.19 -13.48
CA TRP A 54 9.86 -15.56 -13.84
C TRP A 54 11.15 -15.94 -13.12
N ASP A 55 11.01 -16.72 -12.05
CA ASP A 55 12.12 -17.24 -11.27
C ASP A 55 12.38 -18.70 -11.66
N ILE A 56 13.62 -18.98 -12.08
CA ILE A 56 14.08 -20.34 -12.40
C ILE A 56 14.98 -20.83 -11.28
N THR A 57 14.79 -22.07 -10.84
CA THR A 57 15.72 -22.75 -9.94
C THR A 57 16.33 -23.96 -10.64
N THR A 58 17.63 -24.26 -10.36
CA THR A 58 18.40 -25.27 -11.06
C THR A 58 19.41 -25.95 -10.12
N ASN A 59 19.84 -27.16 -10.46
CA ASN A 59 20.96 -27.83 -9.80
C ASN A 59 22.34 -27.45 -10.39
N ALA A 60 22.39 -26.56 -11.38
CA ALA A 60 23.63 -25.98 -11.87
C ALA A 60 24.19 -24.99 -10.84
N LEU A 61 25.50 -25.02 -10.60
CA LEU A 61 26.19 -24.02 -9.77
C LEU A 61 26.23 -22.66 -10.47
N PRO A 62 26.37 -21.55 -9.73
CA PRO A 62 26.37 -20.23 -10.35
C PRO A 62 27.41 -20.05 -11.46
N GLU A 63 28.61 -20.61 -11.31
CA GLU A 63 29.64 -20.56 -12.34
C GLU A 63 29.24 -21.36 -13.59
N GLN A 64 28.57 -22.49 -13.42
CA GLN A 64 28.04 -23.29 -14.52
C GLN A 64 26.91 -22.57 -15.26
N VAL A 65 26.03 -21.86 -14.51
CA VAL A 65 25.04 -20.98 -15.15
C VAL A 65 25.70 -19.91 -15.99
N LYS A 66 26.78 -19.27 -15.49
CA LYS A 66 27.52 -18.27 -16.25
C LYS A 66 28.15 -18.86 -17.52
N GLU A 67 28.70 -20.05 -17.46
CA GLU A 67 29.27 -20.76 -18.62
C GLU A 67 28.19 -21.08 -19.67
N ILE A 68 27.02 -21.60 -19.24
CA ILE A 68 25.91 -21.94 -20.14
C ILE A 68 25.39 -20.71 -20.88
N PHE A 69 25.29 -19.58 -20.18
CA PHE A 69 24.79 -18.33 -20.75
C PHE A 69 25.89 -17.37 -21.21
N THR A 70 27.08 -17.91 -21.55
CA THR A 70 28.14 -17.12 -22.19
C THR A 70 27.60 -16.50 -23.48
N GLY A 71 27.69 -15.18 -23.62
CA GLY A 71 27.14 -14.44 -24.78
C GLY A 71 25.85 -13.68 -24.47
N TYR A 72 25.22 -13.92 -23.33
CA TYR A 72 24.14 -13.09 -22.79
C TYR A 72 24.68 -12.07 -21.79
N HIS A 73 23.92 -11.01 -21.55
CA HIS A 73 24.26 -10.06 -20.49
C HIS A 73 23.91 -10.66 -19.13
N LEU A 74 24.91 -10.77 -18.26
CA LEU A 74 24.77 -11.34 -16.91
C LEU A 74 24.89 -10.28 -15.85
N ILE A 75 23.99 -10.33 -14.83
CA ILE A 75 24.04 -9.48 -13.65
C ILE A 75 24.29 -10.36 -12.43
N GLU A 76 25.43 -10.12 -11.76
CA GLU A 76 25.97 -10.99 -10.70
C GLU A 76 25.70 -10.50 -9.27
N THR A 77 24.81 -9.52 -9.09
CA THR A 77 24.51 -8.94 -7.76
C THR A 77 24.00 -9.96 -6.75
N GLY A 78 23.34 -11.04 -7.22
CA GLY A 78 22.81 -12.13 -6.41
C GLY A 78 23.75 -13.32 -6.18
N LEU A 79 24.97 -13.27 -6.69
CA LEU A 79 25.90 -14.42 -6.76
C LEU A 79 26.19 -15.06 -5.39
N LYS A 80 26.32 -14.25 -4.34
CA LYS A 80 26.53 -14.71 -2.95
C LYS A 80 25.38 -15.61 -2.45
N HIS A 81 24.20 -15.48 -3.02
CA HIS A 81 23.01 -16.23 -2.67
C HIS A 81 22.67 -17.29 -3.74
N GLY A 82 23.56 -17.51 -4.69
CA GLY A 82 23.39 -18.51 -5.74
C GLY A 82 22.52 -18.04 -6.92
N THR A 83 22.21 -16.76 -7.04
CA THR A 83 21.38 -16.21 -8.11
C THR A 83 22.24 -15.50 -9.16
N VAL A 84 22.04 -15.85 -10.43
CA VAL A 84 22.55 -15.14 -11.60
C VAL A 84 21.36 -14.62 -12.38
N THR A 85 21.31 -13.30 -12.65
CA THR A 85 20.29 -12.77 -13.54
C THR A 85 20.81 -12.76 -14.96
N VAL A 86 20.10 -13.44 -15.86
CA VAL A 86 20.42 -13.56 -17.29
C VAL A 86 19.43 -12.71 -18.07
N VAL A 87 19.93 -11.78 -18.90
CA VAL A 87 19.06 -10.96 -19.74
C VAL A 87 18.91 -11.62 -21.11
N ILE A 88 17.71 -12.13 -21.41
CA ILE A 88 17.34 -12.75 -22.69
C ILE A 88 16.27 -11.87 -23.33
N ASP A 89 16.44 -11.45 -24.58
CA ASP A 89 15.49 -10.58 -25.31
C ASP A 89 15.10 -9.32 -24.53
N GLN A 90 16.07 -8.70 -23.83
CA GLN A 90 15.92 -7.53 -22.95
C GLN A 90 15.13 -7.78 -21.66
N GLU A 91 14.71 -9.01 -21.40
CA GLU A 91 14.00 -9.39 -20.18
C GLU A 91 14.95 -10.07 -19.19
N PRO A 92 15.03 -9.61 -17.95
CA PRO A 92 15.84 -10.23 -16.91
C PRO A 92 15.17 -11.48 -16.35
N LEU A 93 15.89 -12.59 -16.33
CA LEU A 93 15.47 -13.86 -15.72
C LEU A 93 16.39 -14.18 -14.54
N GLU A 94 15.83 -14.39 -13.37
CA GLU A 94 16.59 -14.84 -12.20
C GLU A 94 16.74 -16.37 -12.23
N ILE A 95 17.99 -16.84 -12.29
CA ILE A 95 18.33 -18.26 -12.24
C ILE A 95 19.07 -18.52 -10.94
N THR A 96 18.45 -19.28 -10.04
CA THR A 96 18.97 -19.54 -8.70
C THR A 96 19.37 -21.01 -8.55
N THR A 97 20.59 -21.26 -8.09
CA THR A 97 21.06 -22.61 -7.75
C THR A 97 20.31 -23.14 -6.53
N TYR A 98 19.92 -24.44 -6.56
CA TYR A 98 19.33 -25.11 -5.38
C TYR A 98 20.24 -24.96 -4.17
N ARG A 99 19.67 -24.57 -3.05
CA ARG A 99 20.45 -24.28 -1.87
C ARG A 99 19.75 -24.69 -0.58
N VAL A 100 20.56 -24.89 0.43
CA VAL A 100 20.15 -24.99 1.83
C VAL A 100 20.71 -23.75 2.53
N ASP A 101 19.84 -23.03 3.21
CA ASP A 101 20.25 -21.86 3.98
C ASP A 101 20.77 -22.35 5.35
N GLY A 102 21.89 -21.78 5.81
CA GLY A 102 22.44 -22.01 7.15
C GLY A 102 21.68 -21.25 8.24
N ASP A 103 22.33 -21.00 9.38
CA ASP A 103 21.75 -20.19 10.44
C ASP A 103 21.56 -18.73 10.01
N TYR A 104 20.70 -18.01 10.72
CA TYR A 104 20.36 -16.63 10.43
C TYR A 104 20.61 -15.78 11.69
N SER A 105 21.79 -15.19 11.80
CA SER A 105 22.16 -14.36 12.96
C SER A 105 21.48 -12.99 12.94
N ASP A 106 21.15 -12.48 11.76
CA ASP A 106 20.52 -11.15 11.56
C ASP A 106 18.99 -11.23 11.29
N HIS A 107 18.40 -12.42 11.41
CA HIS A 107 16.98 -12.70 11.09
C HIS A 107 16.56 -12.22 9.69
N ARG A 108 17.50 -12.26 8.72
CA ARG A 108 17.24 -11.86 7.33
C ARG A 108 18.03 -12.64 6.29
N HIS A 109 19.34 -12.71 6.50
CA HIS A 109 20.23 -13.35 5.56
C HIS A 109 20.81 -14.60 6.20
N PRO A 110 20.86 -15.72 5.48
CA PRO A 110 21.58 -16.88 5.98
C PRO A 110 23.05 -16.52 6.14
N ASP A 111 23.64 -16.87 7.29
CA ASP A 111 25.07 -16.66 7.57
C ASP A 111 25.95 -17.42 6.58
N SER A 112 25.43 -18.53 6.07
CA SER A 112 26.04 -19.32 5.02
C SER A 112 25.00 -19.94 4.08
N VAL A 113 25.37 -20.12 2.83
CA VAL A 113 24.56 -20.80 1.83
C VAL A 113 25.35 -22.02 1.34
N SER A 114 24.73 -23.17 1.39
CA SER A 114 25.29 -24.42 0.85
C SER A 114 24.47 -24.86 -0.38
N PHE A 115 25.14 -25.03 -1.51
CA PHE A 115 24.47 -25.52 -2.71
C PHE A 115 24.15 -27.00 -2.59
N THR A 116 22.97 -27.41 -3.06
CA THR A 116 22.50 -28.78 -3.07
C THR A 116 22.12 -29.17 -4.49
N ARG A 117 21.98 -30.47 -4.73
CA ARG A 117 21.40 -31.00 -5.98
C ARG A 117 19.95 -31.43 -5.83
N SER A 118 19.37 -31.23 -4.64
CA SER A 118 18.04 -31.66 -4.28
C SER A 118 17.05 -30.51 -4.45
N LEU A 119 16.12 -30.62 -5.40
CA LEU A 119 14.99 -29.71 -5.53
C LEU A 119 14.17 -29.66 -4.23
N LYS A 120 14.04 -30.80 -3.54
CA LYS A 120 13.30 -30.88 -2.28
C LYS A 120 13.87 -29.91 -1.25
N ASP A 121 15.19 -29.90 -1.05
CA ASP A 121 15.83 -29.03 -0.08
C ASP A 121 15.61 -27.54 -0.43
N ASP A 122 15.64 -27.17 -1.71
CA ASP A 122 15.36 -25.81 -2.16
C ASP A 122 13.91 -25.39 -1.92
N LEU A 123 12.96 -26.30 -2.08
CA LEU A 123 11.55 -26.01 -1.82
C LEU A 123 11.24 -25.95 -0.30
N GLU A 124 11.87 -26.82 0.50
CA GLU A 124 11.66 -26.87 1.96
C GLU A 124 12.19 -25.66 2.73
N ARG A 125 13.12 -24.87 2.19
CA ARG A 125 13.59 -23.62 2.80
C ARG A 125 12.68 -22.41 2.55
N ARG A 126 11.69 -22.52 1.66
CA ARG A 126 10.81 -21.42 1.27
C ARG A 126 9.86 -21.04 2.39
N ASP A 127 9.23 -19.86 2.25
CA ASP A 127 8.34 -19.28 3.27
C ASP A 127 7.04 -20.08 3.47
N PHE A 128 6.25 -20.23 2.39
CA PHE A 128 4.91 -20.82 2.43
C PHE A 128 4.78 -21.93 1.40
N THR A 129 3.97 -22.95 1.73
CA THR A 129 3.70 -24.11 0.89
C THR A 129 3.22 -23.73 -0.50
N MET A 130 2.34 -22.73 -0.60
CA MET A 130 1.83 -22.20 -1.88
C MET A 130 2.91 -21.56 -2.76
N ASN A 131 4.04 -21.11 -2.19
CA ASN A 131 5.19 -20.56 -2.92
C ASN A 131 6.32 -21.58 -3.12
N ALA A 132 6.18 -22.78 -2.56
CA ALA A 132 7.14 -23.88 -2.64
C ALA A 132 6.68 -24.93 -3.66
N LEU A 133 6.08 -24.49 -4.74
CA LEU A 133 5.73 -25.30 -5.92
C LEU A 133 6.78 -25.05 -7.00
N ALA A 134 7.09 -26.10 -7.75
CA ALA A 134 7.96 -26.03 -8.91
C ALA A 134 7.21 -26.49 -10.18
N TYR A 135 7.58 -25.96 -11.34
CA TYR A 135 6.98 -26.34 -12.62
C TYR A 135 8.05 -26.53 -13.68
N ASN A 136 7.95 -27.63 -14.41
CA ASN A 136 8.69 -27.84 -15.63
C ASN A 136 7.72 -28.34 -16.73
N PRO A 137 7.85 -27.91 -17.99
CA PRO A 137 6.95 -28.30 -19.07
C PRO A 137 6.84 -29.83 -19.29
N ARG A 138 7.90 -30.58 -18.96
CA ARG A 138 7.92 -32.06 -19.15
C ARG A 138 7.28 -32.83 -18.00
N THR A 139 7.44 -32.33 -16.76
CA THR A 139 6.98 -33.02 -15.54
C THR A 139 5.71 -32.43 -14.95
N GLY A 140 5.29 -31.24 -15.43
CA GLY A 140 4.18 -30.50 -14.86
C GLY A 140 4.53 -29.85 -13.51
N VAL A 141 3.53 -29.63 -12.68
CA VAL A 141 3.71 -29.04 -11.34
C VAL A 141 4.18 -30.10 -10.35
N VAL A 142 5.35 -29.85 -9.75
CA VAL A 142 5.95 -30.63 -8.66
C VAL A 142 5.57 -29.97 -7.34
N ASP A 143 4.94 -30.74 -6.45
CA ASP A 143 4.52 -30.34 -5.11
C ASP A 143 5.05 -31.34 -4.08
N LEU A 144 6.02 -30.93 -3.28
CA LEU A 144 6.66 -31.78 -2.28
C LEU A 144 6.25 -31.41 -0.85
N VAL A 145 5.45 -30.34 -0.68
CA VAL A 145 5.11 -29.78 0.64
C VAL A 145 3.61 -29.56 0.86
N GLY A 146 2.78 -29.96 -0.12
CA GLY A 146 1.32 -29.87 -0.02
C GLY A 146 0.73 -28.51 -0.44
N GLY A 147 1.48 -27.72 -1.19
CA GLY A 147 1.08 -26.37 -1.59
C GLY A 147 -0.16 -26.33 -2.48
N LYS A 148 -0.40 -27.35 -3.34
CA LYS A 148 -1.62 -27.46 -4.14
C LYS A 148 -2.87 -27.60 -3.27
N ALA A 149 -2.78 -28.42 -2.22
CA ALA A 149 -3.89 -28.63 -1.29
C ALA A 149 -4.20 -27.34 -0.50
N ASP A 150 -3.17 -26.62 -0.08
CA ASP A 150 -3.32 -25.36 0.63
C ASP A 150 -3.91 -24.26 -0.27
N ILE A 151 -3.49 -24.18 -1.55
CA ILE A 151 -4.10 -23.25 -2.52
C ILE A 151 -5.59 -23.60 -2.72
N ALA A 152 -5.93 -24.89 -2.86
CA ALA A 152 -7.31 -25.32 -3.02
C ALA A 152 -8.17 -25.08 -1.79
N GLY A 153 -7.55 -25.10 -0.61
CA GLY A 153 -8.19 -24.80 0.68
C GLY A 153 -8.18 -23.34 1.07
N ASP A 154 -7.69 -22.43 0.21
CA ASP A 154 -7.49 -21.02 0.50
C ASP A 154 -6.69 -20.80 1.81
N LEU A 155 -5.57 -21.52 1.97
CA LEU A 155 -4.74 -21.49 3.17
C LEU A 155 -3.33 -20.93 2.90
N VAL A 156 -2.88 -20.04 3.77
CA VAL A 156 -1.49 -19.62 3.91
C VAL A 156 -0.85 -20.42 5.04
N ARG A 157 0.04 -21.34 4.70
CA ARG A 157 0.76 -22.23 5.63
C ARG A 157 2.25 -22.10 5.44
N CYS A 158 3.01 -22.00 6.55
CA CYS A 158 4.47 -22.10 6.51
C CYS A 158 4.95 -23.48 6.02
N VAL A 159 6.07 -23.51 5.31
CA VAL A 159 6.77 -24.77 5.03
C VAL A 159 7.43 -25.28 6.31
N GLY A 160 7.10 -26.48 6.73
CA GLY A 160 7.67 -27.08 7.95
C GLY A 160 7.24 -26.39 9.25
N ASP A 161 8.19 -26.11 10.14
CA ASP A 161 7.91 -25.47 11.43
C ASP A 161 7.79 -23.94 11.30
N PRO A 162 6.63 -23.34 11.61
CA PRO A 162 6.43 -21.90 11.49
C PRO A 162 7.34 -21.07 12.42
N ASP A 163 7.60 -21.52 13.65
CA ASP A 163 8.46 -20.79 14.58
C ASP A 163 9.88 -20.68 14.02
N ARG A 164 10.41 -21.77 13.49
CA ARG A 164 11.71 -21.77 12.81
C ARG A 164 11.71 -20.84 11.61
N ARG A 165 10.67 -20.88 10.74
CA ARG A 165 10.58 -20.01 9.55
C ARG A 165 10.58 -18.53 9.90
N PHE A 166 9.92 -18.13 10.98
CA PHE A 166 9.89 -16.75 11.44
C PHE A 166 11.16 -16.29 12.15
N GLN A 167 11.87 -17.20 12.81
CA GLN A 167 13.21 -16.92 13.37
C GLN A 167 14.26 -16.71 12.27
N GLU A 168 14.15 -17.39 11.14
CA GLU A 168 15.02 -17.17 9.97
C GLU A 168 14.80 -15.79 9.34
N ASP A 169 13.57 -15.39 9.06
CA ASP A 169 13.23 -14.05 8.57
C ASP A 169 11.88 -13.61 9.16
N GLY A 170 11.95 -12.69 10.12
CA GLY A 170 10.76 -12.14 10.78
C GLY A 170 9.78 -11.44 9.81
N LEU A 171 10.25 -10.96 8.65
CA LEU A 171 9.37 -10.36 7.64
C LEU A 171 8.36 -11.37 7.07
N ARG A 172 8.66 -12.67 7.12
CA ARG A 172 7.73 -13.71 6.66
C ARG A 172 6.37 -13.62 7.37
N MET A 173 6.31 -13.11 8.61
CA MET A 173 5.05 -12.84 9.30
C MET A 173 4.19 -11.81 8.54
N LEU A 174 4.76 -10.65 8.19
CA LEU A 174 4.03 -9.64 7.39
C LEU A 174 3.72 -10.13 5.98
N ARG A 175 4.57 -10.97 5.40
CA ARG A 175 4.29 -11.63 4.12
C ARG A 175 3.09 -12.56 4.21
N ALA A 176 2.93 -13.32 5.31
CA ALA A 176 1.73 -14.15 5.54
C ALA A 176 0.47 -13.28 5.59
N LEU A 177 0.51 -12.18 6.35
CA LEU A 177 -0.61 -11.22 6.44
C LEU A 177 -0.95 -10.62 5.07
N ARG A 178 0.07 -10.23 4.32
CA ARG A 178 -0.12 -9.73 2.95
C ARG A 178 -0.74 -10.78 2.02
N PHE A 179 -0.25 -12.01 2.04
CA PHE A 179 -0.81 -13.07 1.18
C PHE A 179 -2.25 -13.39 1.55
N ALA A 180 -2.55 -13.49 2.85
CA ALA A 180 -3.92 -13.66 3.32
C ALA A 180 -4.84 -12.53 2.81
N SER A 181 -4.38 -11.29 2.94
CA SER A 181 -5.12 -10.12 2.49
C SER A 181 -5.30 -10.04 0.96
N VAL A 182 -4.21 -10.27 0.19
CA VAL A 182 -4.21 -10.14 -1.28
C VAL A 182 -5.02 -11.25 -1.96
N TYR A 183 -4.92 -12.46 -1.45
CA TYR A 183 -5.59 -13.61 -2.06
C TYR A 183 -6.91 -13.99 -1.41
N GLY A 184 -7.29 -13.32 -0.30
CA GLY A 184 -8.49 -13.66 0.46
C GLY A 184 -8.38 -15.01 1.15
N MET A 185 -7.14 -15.44 1.48
CA MET A 185 -6.85 -16.72 2.12
C MET A 185 -6.87 -16.62 3.64
N THR A 186 -7.14 -17.72 4.31
CA THR A 186 -7.03 -17.85 5.76
C THR A 186 -5.61 -18.29 6.13
N ILE A 187 -5.04 -17.74 7.19
CA ILE A 187 -3.76 -18.21 7.72
C ILE A 187 -4.02 -19.48 8.55
N GLU A 188 -3.28 -20.55 8.26
CA GLU A 188 -3.39 -21.83 8.96
C GLU A 188 -3.12 -21.64 10.46
N ALA A 189 -3.86 -22.37 11.31
CA ALA A 189 -3.91 -22.13 12.75
C ALA A 189 -2.54 -22.18 13.47
N ALA A 190 -1.67 -23.15 13.12
CA ALA A 190 -0.33 -23.23 13.73
C ALA A 190 0.55 -22.08 13.24
N THR A 191 0.45 -21.70 11.97
CA THR A 191 1.12 -20.56 11.37
C THR A 191 0.67 -19.24 12.03
N ALA A 192 -0.65 -19.03 12.22
CA ALA A 192 -1.21 -17.85 12.88
C ALA A 192 -0.73 -17.75 14.33
N ALA A 193 -0.80 -18.86 15.09
CA ALA A 193 -0.32 -18.88 16.47
C ALA A 193 1.19 -18.56 16.57
N ALA A 194 1.99 -19.03 15.63
CA ALA A 194 3.42 -18.71 15.57
C ALA A 194 3.68 -17.24 15.24
N ILE A 195 2.87 -16.62 14.37
CA ILE A 195 2.93 -15.16 14.09
C ILE A 195 2.76 -14.37 15.37
N HIS A 196 1.73 -14.65 16.17
CA HIS A 196 1.49 -13.96 17.45
C HIS A 196 2.63 -14.16 18.44
N ARG A 197 3.20 -15.38 18.53
CA ARG A 197 4.34 -15.66 19.43
C ARG A 197 5.61 -14.91 19.04
N ASN A 198 5.90 -14.85 17.73
CA ASN A 198 7.16 -14.34 17.21
C ASN A 198 7.09 -12.86 16.75
N LYS A 199 5.96 -12.18 16.90
CA LYS A 199 5.77 -10.78 16.44
C LYS A 199 6.85 -9.82 16.89
N HIS A 200 7.49 -10.08 18.05
CA HIS A 200 8.57 -9.25 18.59
C HIS A 200 9.78 -9.16 17.65
N LEU A 201 10.00 -10.16 16.79
CA LEU A 201 11.09 -10.18 15.79
C LEU A 201 10.94 -9.07 14.73
N LEU A 202 9.72 -8.54 14.53
CA LEU A 202 9.49 -7.41 13.61
C LEU A 202 10.26 -6.16 14.00
N LYS A 203 10.65 -6.00 15.27
CA LYS A 203 11.47 -4.86 15.73
C LYS A 203 12.86 -4.81 15.08
N GLY A 204 13.38 -5.96 14.65
CA GLY A 204 14.68 -6.06 13.97
C GLY A 204 14.63 -5.88 12.45
N ILE A 205 13.44 -5.75 11.88
CA ILE A 205 13.27 -5.67 10.41
C ILE A 205 13.40 -4.22 9.93
N ALA A 206 14.10 -4.04 8.80
CA ALA A 206 14.24 -2.73 8.17
C ALA A 206 12.88 -2.12 7.83
N ALA A 207 12.72 -0.82 8.13
CA ALA A 207 11.47 -0.09 7.99
C ALA A 207 10.92 -0.11 6.56
N GLU A 208 11.81 -0.03 5.57
CA GLU A 208 11.46 -0.07 4.14
C GLU A 208 10.82 -1.40 3.73
N ARG A 209 11.31 -2.52 4.29
CA ARG A 209 10.71 -3.84 4.05
C ARG A 209 9.34 -3.97 4.69
N ILE A 210 9.19 -3.47 5.91
CA ILE A 210 7.90 -3.41 6.64
C ILE A 210 6.90 -2.58 5.84
N LEU A 211 7.30 -1.39 5.40
CA LEU A 211 6.46 -0.48 4.61
C LEU A 211 5.88 -1.15 3.37
N VAL A 212 6.72 -1.85 2.60
CA VAL A 212 6.29 -2.54 1.36
C VAL A 212 5.24 -3.60 1.64
N GLU A 213 5.43 -4.43 2.67
CA GLU A 213 4.48 -5.50 3.01
C GLU A 213 3.17 -4.92 3.57
N LEU A 214 3.24 -3.93 4.48
CA LEU A 214 2.06 -3.27 5.05
C LEU A 214 1.25 -2.53 3.97
N THR A 215 1.90 -1.81 3.07
CA THR A 215 1.20 -1.08 2.00
C THR A 215 0.46 -2.05 1.07
N LYS A 216 1.10 -3.13 0.65
CA LYS A 216 0.46 -4.16 -0.18
C LYS A 216 -0.69 -4.86 0.54
N MET A 217 -0.56 -5.10 1.84
CA MET A 217 -1.60 -5.67 2.68
C MET A 217 -2.80 -4.72 2.80
N LEU A 218 -2.56 -3.45 3.13
CA LEU A 218 -3.62 -2.43 3.29
C LEU A 218 -4.40 -2.19 1.99
N CYS A 219 -3.72 -2.23 0.84
CA CYS A 219 -4.35 -2.03 -0.47
C CYS A 219 -5.08 -3.27 -1.00
N ALA A 220 -5.12 -4.37 -0.26
CA ALA A 220 -5.82 -5.57 -0.65
C ALA A 220 -7.28 -5.59 -0.15
N GLN A 221 -8.14 -6.36 -0.85
CA GLN A 221 -9.55 -6.51 -0.46
C GLN A 221 -9.75 -7.21 0.88
N GLY A 222 -8.84 -8.13 1.25
CA GLY A 222 -8.88 -8.87 2.52
C GLY A 222 -8.26 -8.11 3.71
N ALA A 223 -7.88 -6.84 3.56
CA ALA A 223 -7.19 -6.07 4.60
C ALA A 223 -7.95 -6.04 5.93
N ALA A 224 -9.26 -5.84 5.90
CA ALA A 224 -10.09 -5.73 7.10
C ALA A 224 -10.03 -6.97 8.02
N GLY A 225 -10.07 -8.18 7.43
CA GLY A 225 -9.94 -9.42 8.20
C GLY A 225 -8.59 -9.53 8.91
N VAL A 226 -7.51 -9.23 8.17
CA VAL A 226 -6.14 -9.24 8.72
C VAL A 226 -5.96 -8.19 9.81
N LEU A 227 -6.51 -6.99 9.63
CA LEU A 227 -6.46 -5.92 10.64
C LEU A 227 -7.17 -6.32 11.94
N ARG A 228 -8.29 -7.05 11.88
CA ARG A 228 -8.99 -7.57 13.08
C ARG A 228 -8.19 -8.65 13.77
N ASP A 229 -7.73 -9.65 13.02
CA ASP A 229 -7.16 -10.87 13.59
C ASP A 229 -5.73 -10.69 14.07
N PHE A 230 -4.97 -9.72 13.49
CA PHE A 230 -3.54 -9.52 13.73
C PHE A 230 -3.20 -8.08 14.17
N ALA A 231 -4.13 -7.38 14.80
CA ALA A 231 -3.93 -6.02 15.32
C ALA A 231 -2.67 -5.90 16.20
N ASP A 232 -2.45 -6.86 17.09
CA ASP A 232 -1.31 -6.93 17.99
C ASP A 232 0.04 -7.13 17.29
N VAL A 233 0.04 -7.71 16.09
CA VAL A 233 1.22 -7.88 15.24
C VAL A 233 1.55 -6.56 14.55
N LEU A 234 0.53 -5.86 14.03
CA LEU A 234 0.65 -4.56 13.39
C LEU A 234 1.08 -3.46 14.36
N ALA A 235 0.71 -3.60 15.64
CA ALA A 235 1.15 -2.71 16.70
C ALA A 235 2.66 -2.82 17.03
N VAL A 236 3.38 -3.80 16.54
CA VAL A 236 4.84 -3.88 16.75
C VAL A 236 5.58 -2.81 15.94
N PRO A 237 5.39 -2.68 14.61
CA PRO A 237 5.96 -1.58 13.84
C PRO A 237 5.27 -0.23 14.05
N ILE A 238 3.99 -0.22 14.47
CA ILE A 238 3.19 0.99 14.72
C ILE A 238 2.53 0.91 16.10
N PRO A 239 3.31 1.08 17.19
CA PRO A 239 2.82 0.91 18.56
C PRO A 239 1.71 1.92 18.92
N GLU A 240 1.61 3.01 18.19
CA GLU A 240 0.58 4.03 18.34
C GLU A 240 -0.84 3.53 18.01
N LEU A 241 -0.97 2.37 17.36
CA LEU A 241 -2.28 1.71 17.13
C LEU A 241 -2.86 1.11 18.42
N THR A 242 -2.00 0.70 19.35
CA THR A 242 -2.44 -0.03 20.57
C THR A 242 -3.53 0.67 21.37
N PRO A 243 -3.49 2.00 21.61
CA PRO A 243 -4.54 2.68 22.34
C PRO A 243 -5.90 2.71 21.64
N MET A 244 -5.96 2.42 20.35
CA MET A 244 -7.22 2.41 19.58
C MET A 244 -8.04 1.13 19.83
N PHE A 245 -7.38 0.02 20.23
CA PHE A 245 -8.01 -1.29 20.36
C PHE A 245 -8.99 -1.32 21.52
N GLY A 246 -10.26 -1.61 21.24
CA GLY A 246 -11.31 -1.63 22.24
C GLY A 246 -11.63 -0.26 22.85
N PHE A 247 -11.16 0.84 22.27
CA PHE A 247 -11.40 2.19 22.79
C PHE A 247 -12.81 2.67 22.45
N ALA A 248 -13.74 2.57 23.40
CA ALA A 248 -15.13 3.02 23.26
C ALA A 248 -15.22 4.53 23.06
N GLN A 249 -15.95 4.96 22.04
CA GLN A 249 -16.04 6.38 21.68
C GLN A 249 -17.10 7.16 22.48
N HIS A 250 -18.06 6.46 23.12
CA HIS A 250 -19.15 7.07 23.92
C HIS A 250 -19.87 8.21 23.19
N ASN A 251 -20.09 8.06 21.88
CA ASN A 251 -20.71 9.09 21.05
C ASN A 251 -21.75 8.45 20.12
N PRO A 252 -22.99 9.00 20.01
CA PRO A 252 -24.06 8.40 19.22
C PRO A 252 -23.73 8.33 17.71
N HIS A 253 -22.78 9.13 17.22
CA HIS A 253 -22.31 9.07 15.84
C HIS A 253 -21.41 7.84 15.57
N HIS A 254 -20.92 7.15 16.61
CA HIS A 254 -20.05 5.99 16.51
C HIS A 254 -20.63 4.80 17.27
N ASP A 255 -20.91 3.72 16.55
CA ASP A 255 -21.40 2.44 17.06
C ASP A 255 -20.29 1.39 17.24
N LYS A 256 -19.05 1.76 16.94
CA LYS A 256 -17.83 0.96 17.00
C LYS A 256 -16.80 1.63 17.90
N ASP A 257 -15.86 0.84 18.42
CA ASP A 257 -14.63 1.40 18.99
C ASP A 257 -13.77 2.10 17.92
N VAL A 258 -12.68 2.77 18.30
CA VAL A 258 -11.84 3.53 17.37
C VAL A 258 -11.18 2.61 16.35
N TRP A 259 -10.76 1.39 16.75
CA TRP A 259 -10.10 0.45 15.85
C TRP A 259 -11.06 -0.17 14.84
N ASP A 260 -12.21 -0.67 15.30
CA ASP A 260 -13.23 -1.22 14.41
C ASP A 260 -13.81 -0.19 13.45
N HIS A 261 -13.92 1.08 13.90
CA HIS A 261 -14.26 2.20 13.03
C HIS A 261 -13.19 2.38 11.94
N THR A 262 -11.91 2.44 12.32
CA THR A 262 -10.78 2.59 11.39
C THR A 262 -10.76 1.45 10.34
N ILE A 263 -11.01 0.21 10.77
CA ILE A 263 -11.13 -0.93 9.84
C ILE A 263 -12.29 -0.73 8.86
N ALA A 264 -13.45 -0.26 9.33
CA ALA A 264 -14.61 -0.01 8.46
C ALA A 264 -14.33 1.12 7.43
N VAL A 265 -13.57 2.14 7.82
CA VAL A 265 -13.10 3.20 6.89
C VAL A 265 -12.17 2.61 5.84
N ILE A 266 -11.19 1.81 6.25
CA ILE A 266 -10.27 1.11 5.33
C ILE A 266 -11.05 0.20 4.37
N GLU A 267 -12.06 -0.52 4.82
CA GLU A 267 -12.87 -1.39 3.98
C GLU A 267 -13.67 -0.61 2.91
N SER A 268 -14.07 0.63 3.25
CA SER A 268 -14.94 1.47 2.43
C SER A 268 -14.20 2.35 1.44
N ILE A 269 -12.90 2.62 1.63
CA ILE A 269 -12.11 3.54 0.80
C ILE A 269 -11.40 2.80 -0.34
N THR A 270 -11.15 3.50 -1.45
CA THR A 270 -10.40 2.97 -2.59
C THR A 270 -9.04 2.38 -2.16
N PRO A 271 -8.63 1.22 -2.72
CA PRO A 271 -7.39 0.53 -2.32
C PRO A 271 -6.13 1.19 -2.93
N GLU A 272 -6.01 2.49 -2.76
CA GLU A 272 -4.82 3.27 -3.13
C GLU A 272 -3.92 3.52 -1.92
N PRO A 273 -2.58 3.47 -2.07
CA PRO A 273 -1.66 3.60 -0.94
C PRO A 273 -1.91 4.83 -0.07
N VAL A 274 -2.01 6.01 -0.67
CA VAL A 274 -2.20 7.27 0.06
C VAL A 274 -3.52 7.27 0.85
N LEU A 275 -4.62 6.82 0.22
CA LEU A 275 -5.94 6.77 0.85
C LEU A 275 -6.00 5.74 1.97
N ARG A 276 -5.46 4.53 1.76
CA ARG A 276 -5.46 3.46 2.77
C ARG A 276 -4.61 3.81 4.00
N TRP A 277 -3.47 4.45 3.81
CA TRP A 277 -2.66 4.94 4.92
C TRP A 277 -3.31 6.12 5.62
N ALA A 278 -3.93 7.05 4.90
CA ALA A 278 -4.71 8.12 5.52
C ALA A 278 -5.86 7.56 6.35
N ALA A 279 -6.60 6.58 5.83
CA ALA A 279 -7.67 5.89 6.56
C ALA A 279 -7.17 5.15 7.80
N LEU A 280 -5.96 4.54 7.77
CA LEU A 280 -5.37 3.89 8.95
C LEU A 280 -5.03 4.90 10.05
N LEU A 281 -4.60 6.11 9.68
CA LEU A 281 -4.00 7.08 10.60
C LEU A 281 -4.93 8.24 10.98
N HIS A 282 -6.10 8.42 10.34
CA HIS A 282 -6.94 9.61 10.52
C HIS A 282 -7.36 9.83 11.99
N ASP A 283 -7.72 8.77 12.68
CA ASP A 283 -8.26 8.78 14.04
C ASP A 283 -7.27 8.31 15.12
N ILE A 284 -6.00 8.11 14.78
CA ILE A 284 -4.99 7.56 15.69
C ILE A 284 -4.77 8.43 16.94
N GLY A 285 -5.07 9.71 16.85
CA GLY A 285 -4.99 10.66 17.96
C GLY A 285 -6.19 10.65 18.91
N LYS A 286 -7.33 10.06 18.55
CA LYS A 286 -8.55 10.07 19.35
C LYS A 286 -8.37 9.62 20.80
N PRO A 287 -7.69 8.49 21.08
CA PRO A 287 -7.56 8.03 22.47
C PRO A 287 -6.86 9.03 23.40
N SER A 288 -5.91 9.82 22.87
CA SER A 288 -5.18 10.82 23.66
C SER A 288 -5.92 12.15 23.83
N CYS A 289 -6.97 12.39 23.03
CA CYS A 289 -7.78 13.62 23.05
C CYS A 289 -9.16 13.39 23.66
N PHE A 290 -9.41 12.22 24.25
CA PHE A 290 -10.72 11.86 24.78
C PHE A 290 -11.07 12.67 26.02
N SER A 291 -12.30 13.18 26.05
CA SER A 291 -12.93 13.75 27.23
C SER A 291 -14.39 13.32 27.29
N LEU A 292 -14.91 13.04 28.48
CA LEU A 292 -16.28 12.67 28.70
C LEU A 292 -17.04 13.87 29.28
N ALA A 293 -18.10 14.31 28.62
CA ALA A 293 -18.94 15.39 29.13
C ALA A 293 -19.89 14.90 30.23
N GLU A 294 -20.53 15.82 30.96
CA GLU A 294 -21.45 15.49 32.05
C GLU A 294 -22.68 14.66 31.61
N ASP A 295 -23.08 14.80 30.36
CA ASP A 295 -24.15 14.02 29.72
C ASP A 295 -23.72 12.62 29.26
N GLY A 296 -22.46 12.25 29.50
CA GLY A 296 -21.89 10.96 29.12
C GLY A 296 -21.46 10.86 27.65
N ILE A 297 -21.46 11.98 26.91
CA ILE A 297 -21.03 12.01 25.52
C ILE A 297 -19.49 12.20 25.45
N GLY A 298 -18.82 11.36 24.67
CA GLY A 298 -17.40 11.43 24.40
C GLY A 298 -17.07 12.49 23.34
N HIS A 299 -16.03 13.30 23.62
CA HIS A 299 -15.48 14.30 22.71
C HIS A 299 -14.00 14.08 22.50
N PHE A 300 -13.50 14.49 21.31
CA PHE A 300 -12.14 14.28 20.86
C PHE A 300 -11.53 15.58 20.30
N PHE A 301 -11.65 16.68 21.04
CA PHE A 301 -11.19 17.99 20.58
C PHE A 301 -9.70 17.99 20.26
N GLY A 302 -9.35 18.46 19.05
CA GLY A 302 -7.97 18.54 18.56
C GLY A 302 -7.36 17.21 18.14
N HIS A 303 -8.16 16.13 18.01
CA HIS A 303 -7.63 14.82 17.58
C HIS A 303 -7.04 14.86 16.17
N SER A 304 -7.53 15.70 15.26
CA SER A 304 -6.97 15.81 13.91
C SER A 304 -5.55 16.38 13.91
N ASP A 305 -5.23 17.37 14.77
CA ASP A 305 -3.88 17.87 14.94
C ASP A 305 -2.97 16.82 15.59
N GLN A 306 -3.47 16.11 16.60
CA GLN A 306 -2.75 15.02 17.26
C GLN A 306 -2.50 13.86 16.29
N SER A 307 -3.51 13.44 15.54
CA SER A 307 -3.37 12.42 14.49
C SER A 307 -2.35 12.84 13.42
N THR A 308 -2.34 14.11 13.02
CA THR A 308 -1.37 14.67 12.07
C THR A 308 0.06 14.53 12.60
N SER A 309 0.33 14.94 13.84
CA SER A 309 1.65 14.83 14.45
C SER A 309 2.11 13.37 14.57
N MET A 310 1.22 12.48 14.99
CA MET A 310 1.50 11.05 15.07
C MET A 310 1.76 10.45 13.68
N ALA A 311 0.96 10.80 12.68
CA ALA A 311 1.14 10.34 11.29
C ALA A 311 2.49 10.78 10.72
N GLU A 312 2.90 12.06 10.90
CA GLU A 312 4.22 12.55 10.47
C GLU A 312 5.36 11.73 11.08
N SER A 313 5.27 11.39 12.37
CA SER A 313 6.26 10.58 13.08
C SER A 313 6.30 9.13 12.55
N ILE A 314 5.14 8.48 12.41
CA ILE A 314 5.00 7.10 11.93
C ILE A 314 5.53 6.96 10.51
N LEU A 315 5.08 7.82 9.59
CA LEU A 315 5.47 7.78 8.18
C LEU A 315 6.97 8.05 7.99
N SER A 316 7.55 8.95 8.79
CA SER A 316 9.00 9.22 8.79
C SER A 316 9.78 8.01 9.30
N ARG A 317 9.32 7.35 10.38
CA ARG A 317 9.93 6.13 10.95
C ARG A 317 9.86 4.96 9.98
N LEU A 318 8.75 4.83 9.25
CA LEU A 318 8.56 3.80 8.23
C LEU A 318 9.24 4.11 6.89
N ARG A 319 9.93 5.26 6.77
CA ARG A 319 10.70 5.63 5.57
C ARG A 319 9.86 5.86 4.32
N PHE A 320 8.69 6.46 4.47
CA PHE A 320 7.95 6.96 3.31
C PHE A 320 8.75 7.98 2.51
N ASP A 321 8.53 8.03 1.20
CA ASP A 321 8.98 9.16 0.39
C ASP A 321 8.24 10.45 0.79
N ASN A 322 8.87 11.60 0.55
CA ASN A 322 8.33 12.87 1.01
C ASN A 322 6.97 13.23 0.37
N ALA A 323 6.79 12.90 -0.92
CA ALA A 323 5.56 13.23 -1.65
C ALA A 323 4.36 12.46 -1.09
N SER A 324 4.49 11.14 -0.94
CA SER A 324 3.45 10.29 -0.32
C SER A 324 3.16 10.70 1.12
N LYS A 325 4.22 10.99 1.91
CA LYS A 325 4.07 11.45 3.29
C LYS A 325 3.26 12.75 3.38
N GLU A 326 3.59 13.76 2.57
CA GLU A 326 2.87 15.03 2.55
C GLU A 326 1.39 14.87 2.16
N GLN A 327 1.08 14.00 1.20
CA GLN A 327 -0.29 13.71 0.80
C GLN A 327 -1.08 13.05 1.94
N ILE A 328 -0.54 12.01 2.56
CA ILE A 328 -1.18 11.30 3.67
C ILE A 328 -1.42 12.25 4.86
N VAL A 329 -0.39 12.99 5.28
CA VAL A 329 -0.46 13.94 6.40
C VAL A 329 -1.50 15.02 6.12
N ARG A 330 -1.60 15.52 4.90
CA ARG A 330 -2.63 16.48 4.49
C ARG A 330 -4.03 15.91 4.66
N LEU A 331 -4.28 14.68 4.19
CA LEU A 331 -5.57 14.02 4.34
C LEU A 331 -5.92 13.82 5.82
N VAL A 332 -4.98 13.34 6.63
CA VAL A 332 -5.16 13.18 8.07
C VAL A 332 -5.48 14.52 8.75
N ARG A 333 -4.81 15.61 8.38
CA ARG A 333 -5.05 16.94 8.95
C ARG A 333 -6.44 17.47 8.69
N TYR A 334 -6.99 17.22 7.51
CA TYR A 334 -8.26 17.82 7.07
C TYR A 334 -9.44 16.83 7.09
N HIS A 335 -9.26 15.61 7.61
CA HIS A 335 -10.30 14.59 7.61
C HIS A 335 -11.55 14.95 8.43
N ASP A 336 -11.42 15.81 9.45
CA ASP A 336 -12.51 16.24 10.34
C ASP A 336 -13.05 17.65 10.01
N MET A 337 -12.59 18.26 8.89
CA MET A 337 -13.10 19.58 8.51
C MET A 337 -14.54 19.49 8.02
N PRO A 338 -15.40 20.48 8.32
CA PRO A 338 -16.76 20.51 7.79
C PRO A 338 -16.76 20.64 6.26
N ILE A 339 -17.47 19.76 5.58
CA ILE A 339 -17.69 19.81 4.13
C ILE A 339 -19.14 20.15 3.88
N THR A 340 -19.39 21.21 3.09
CA THR A 340 -20.71 21.67 2.66
C THR A 340 -20.79 21.69 1.14
N ALA A 341 -21.97 21.47 0.58
CA ALA A 341 -22.21 21.55 -0.85
C ALA A 341 -22.39 23.00 -1.31
N ASP A 342 -21.38 23.83 -1.03
CA ASP A 342 -21.33 25.24 -1.41
C ASP A 342 -20.15 25.50 -2.35
N ARG A 343 -20.38 26.21 -3.46
CA ARG A 343 -19.34 26.47 -4.50
C ARG A 343 -18.10 27.18 -3.94
N LYS A 344 -18.27 28.21 -3.10
CA LYS A 344 -17.15 29.02 -2.58
C LYS A 344 -16.16 28.22 -1.73
N PRO A 345 -16.58 27.48 -0.68
CA PRO A 345 -15.70 26.59 0.06
C PRO A 345 -14.99 25.56 -0.84
N ILE A 346 -15.70 25.00 -1.84
CA ILE A 346 -15.11 24.00 -2.76
C ILE A 346 -14.05 24.64 -3.65
N LYS A 347 -14.30 25.82 -4.23
CA LYS A 347 -13.30 26.58 -4.99
C LYS A 347 -12.03 26.85 -4.17
N ARG A 348 -12.20 27.24 -2.90
CA ARG A 348 -11.08 27.44 -1.98
C ARG A 348 -10.30 26.15 -1.69
N LEU A 349 -10.99 25.01 -1.57
CA LEU A 349 -10.33 23.71 -1.43
C LEU A 349 -9.51 23.37 -2.69
N LEU A 350 -10.10 23.53 -3.86
CA LEU A 350 -9.44 23.31 -5.16
C LEU A 350 -8.22 24.23 -5.31
N SER A 351 -8.36 25.53 -4.97
CA SER A 351 -7.25 26.48 -5.00
C SER A 351 -6.11 26.09 -4.05
N LYS A 352 -6.45 25.68 -2.83
CA LYS A 352 -5.46 25.38 -1.77
C LYS A 352 -4.76 24.04 -1.95
N HIS A 353 -5.48 23.03 -2.39
CA HIS A 353 -5.01 21.65 -2.38
C HIS A 353 -4.82 21.03 -3.78
N GLY A 354 -5.42 21.65 -4.80
CA GLY A 354 -5.53 21.07 -6.14
C GLY A 354 -6.66 20.04 -6.25
N GLU A 355 -6.94 19.60 -7.46
CA GLU A 355 -8.05 18.68 -7.78
C GLU A 355 -7.88 17.33 -7.08
N ASP A 356 -6.74 16.65 -7.31
CA ASP A 356 -6.51 15.29 -6.82
C ASP A 356 -6.63 15.20 -5.29
N ALA A 357 -5.97 16.10 -4.57
CA ALA A 357 -6.02 16.11 -3.12
C ALA A 357 -7.41 16.48 -2.57
N THR A 358 -8.16 17.35 -3.26
CA THR A 358 -9.55 17.67 -2.89
C THR A 358 -10.46 16.46 -3.08
N ARG A 359 -10.35 15.74 -4.21
CA ARG A 359 -11.12 14.51 -4.45
C ARG A 359 -10.79 13.41 -3.44
N GLN A 360 -9.52 13.20 -3.14
CA GLN A 360 -9.07 12.25 -2.11
C GLN A 360 -9.62 12.60 -0.72
N LEU A 361 -9.68 13.88 -0.39
CA LEU A 361 -10.25 14.34 0.88
C LEU A 361 -11.75 14.03 0.97
N ILE A 362 -12.52 14.33 -0.09
CA ILE A 362 -13.96 14.00 -0.16
C ILE A 362 -14.18 12.49 -0.05
N GLU A 363 -13.33 11.69 -0.68
CA GLU A 363 -13.40 10.24 -0.60
C GLU A 363 -13.13 9.73 0.83
N LEU A 364 -12.14 10.30 1.52
CA LEU A 364 -11.87 9.95 2.91
C LEU A 364 -13.06 10.32 3.84
N HIS A 365 -13.65 11.50 3.67
CA HIS A 365 -14.86 11.90 4.41
C HIS A 365 -16.05 10.96 4.16
N LYS A 366 -16.24 10.53 2.89
CA LYS A 366 -17.28 9.56 2.54
C LYS A 366 -17.03 8.21 3.22
N ALA A 367 -15.80 7.71 3.17
CA ALA A 367 -15.40 6.45 3.80
C ALA A 367 -15.52 6.52 5.33
N ASP A 368 -15.10 7.62 5.96
CA ASP A 368 -15.29 7.86 7.40
C ASP A 368 -16.76 7.81 7.79
N THR A 369 -17.62 8.53 7.06
CA THR A 369 -19.08 8.50 7.27
C THR A 369 -19.67 7.10 7.08
N LEU A 370 -19.14 6.29 6.16
CA LEU A 370 -19.52 4.89 5.99
C LEU A 370 -19.07 4.02 7.18
N GLY A 371 -17.98 4.34 7.83
CA GLY A 371 -17.50 3.72 9.06
C GLY A 371 -18.30 4.10 10.32
N GLN A 372 -18.96 5.25 10.33
CA GLN A 372 -19.79 5.77 11.43
C GLN A 372 -21.13 5.04 11.58
N SER A 373 -21.89 5.40 12.60
CA SER A 373 -23.24 4.86 12.83
C SER A 373 -24.23 5.23 11.72
N ALA A 374 -25.35 4.50 11.64
CA ALA A 374 -26.36 4.67 10.59
C ALA A 374 -26.97 6.09 10.56
N ILE A 375 -27.00 6.81 11.67
CA ILE A 375 -27.53 8.18 11.74
C ILE A 375 -26.72 9.18 10.91
N CYS A 376 -25.45 8.88 10.61
CA CYS A 376 -24.57 9.74 9.80
C CYS A 376 -24.74 9.55 8.29
N ARG A 377 -25.45 8.49 7.86
CA ARG A 377 -25.55 8.11 6.43
C ARG A 377 -26.15 9.17 5.51
N HIS A 378 -27.00 10.06 6.03
CA HIS A 378 -27.56 11.18 5.27
C HIS A 378 -26.47 12.12 4.71
N ARG A 379 -25.28 12.17 5.32
CA ARG A 379 -24.13 12.98 4.86
C ARG A 379 -23.52 12.48 3.55
N ILE A 380 -23.72 11.22 3.19
CA ILE A 380 -23.18 10.64 1.95
C ILE A 380 -23.68 11.41 0.72
N ALA A 381 -24.98 11.79 0.71
CA ALA A 381 -25.56 12.58 -0.38
C ALA A 381 -24.84 13.92 -0.56
N ILE A 382 -24.39 14.56 0.54
CA ILE A 382 -23.63 15.82 0.48
C ILE A 382 -22.30 15.60 -0.25
N PHE A 383 -21.58 14.52 0.04
CA PHE A 383 -20.29 14.24 -0.63
C PHE A 383 -20.45 13.87 -2.11
N GLU A 384 -21.58 13.27 -2.50
CA GLU A 384 -21.92 13.01 -3.91
C GLU A 384 -22.23 14.32 -4.65
N GLU A 385 -22.99 15.22 -4.03
CA GLU A 385 -23.27 16.55 -4.55
C GLU A 385 -21.97 17.38 -4.67
N VAL A 386 -21.11 17.35 -3.65
CA VAL A 386 -19.78 18.00 -3.70
C VAL A 386 -18.94 17.46 -4.84
N SER A 387 -18.91 16.14 -5.04
CA SER A 387 -18.14 15.52 -6.13
C SER A 387 -18.64 15.95 -7.51
N GLN A 388 -19.96 16.08 -7.68
CA GLN A 388 -20.56 16.62 -8.91
C GLN A 388 -20.21 18.11 -9.08
N MET A 389 -20.32 18.90 -8.02
CA MET A 389 -20.00 20.32 -8.03
C MET A 389 -18.53 20.59 -8.37
N ILE A 390 -17.60 19.74 -7.92
CA ILE A 390 -16.19 19.80 -8.32
C ILE A 390 -16.06 19.65 -9.84
N ASN A 391 -16.78 18.70 -10.47
CA ASN A 391 -16.74 18.53 -11.91
C ASN A 391 -17.30 19.75 -12.65
N GLU A 392 -18.40 20.33 -12.19
CA GLU A 392 -19.00 21.54 -12.76
C GLU A 392 -18.05 22.74 -12.66
N ILE A 393 -17.47 22.97 -11.48
CA ILE A 393 -16.52 24.06 -11.24
C ILE A 393 -15.31 23.94 -12.17
N LEU A 394 -14.73 22.74 -12.30
CA LEU A 394 -13.57 22.51 -13.16
C LEU A 394 -13.86 22.62 -14.66
N GLN A 395 -15.12 22.42 -15.07
CA GLN A 395 -15.54 22.64 -16.46
C GLN A 395 -15.82 24.12 -16.78
N GLU A 396 -16.36 24.86 -15.83
CA GLU A 396 -16.77 26.24 -16.02
C GLU A 396 -15.64 27.25 -15.80
N GLU A 397 -14.68 26.92 -14.93
CA GLU A 397 -13.67 27.85 -14.42
C GLU A 397 -12.24 27.33 -14.62
N SER A 398 -11.36 28.25 -14.93
CA SER A 398 -9.95 27.97 -15.13
C SER A 398 -9.01 28.70 -14.17
N CYS A 399 -9.55 29.47 -13.20
CA CYS A 399 -8.75 30.28 -12.28
C CYS A 399 -8.81 29.72 -10.84
N PHE A 400 -7.77 28.97 -10.45
CA PHE A 400 -7.63 28.42 -9.09
C PHE A 400 -6.31 28.81 -8.41
N THR A 401 -5.34 29.36 -9.17
CA THR A 401 -4.02 29.70 -8.64
C THR A 401 -3.64 31.11 -9.03
N LEU A 402 -2.64 31.67 -8.36
CA LEU A 402 -2.08 32.98 -8.71
C LEU A 402 -1.60 33.08 -10.16
N LYS A 403 -1.23 31.93 -10.77
CA LYS A 403 -0.77 31.90 -12.17
C LYS A 403 -1.93 32.03 -13.16
N ASP A 404 -3.14 31.71 -12.74
CA ASP A 404 -4.34 31.76 -13.59
C ASP A 404 -5.01 33.14 -13.59
N LEU A 405 -4.55 34.06 -12.70
CA LEU A 405 -5.06 35.43 -12.68
C LEU A 405 -4.71 36.17 -13.98
N ALA A 406 -5.66 36.94 -14.48
CA ALA A 406 -5.47 37.83 -15.63
C ALA A 406 -4.56 39.05 -15.30
N ALA A 407 -4.05 39.17 -14.10
CA ALA A 407 -3.04 40.15 -13.67
C ALA A 407 -1.89 39.45 -12.94
N ASN A 408 -0.70 40.01 -13.02
CA ASN A 408 0.52 39.42 -12.49
C ASN A 408 1.31 40.41 -11.61
N GLY A 409 2.49 39.98 -11.11
CA GLY A 409 3.31 40.79 -10.22
C GLY A 409 3.83 42.11 -10.87
N HIS A 410 4.01 42.14 -12.19
CA HIS A 410 4.41 43.35 -12.89
C HIS A 410 3.28 44.40 -12.90
N ASP A 411 2.07 43.94 -13.10
CA ASP A 411 0.88 44.81 -13.03
C ASP A 411 0.74 45.44 -11.65
N MET A 412 0.98 44.66 -10.57
CA MET A 412 0.99 45.20 -9.19
C MET A 412 2.09 46.21 -8.97
N MET A 413 3.27 46.03 -9.58
CA MET A 413 4.35 47.06 -9.51
C MET A 413 3.97 48.35 -10.19
N THR A 414 3.24 48.31 -11.30
CA THR A 414 2.74 49.52 -11.98
C THR A 414 1.77 50.34 -11.11
N LEU A 415 1.06 49.67 -10.19
CA LEU A 415 0.23 50.31 -9.16
C LEU A 415 1.02 50.79 -7.96
N GLY A 416 2.36 50.57 -7.92
CA GLY A 416 3.22 51.06 -6.82
C GLY A 416 3.43 50.07 -5.68
N PHE A 417 2.93 48.84 -5.75
CA PHE A 417 3.21 47.81 -4.74
C PHE A 417 4.64 47.30 -4.87
N GLN A 418 5.29 46.95 -3.75
CA GLN A 418 6.67 46.50 -3.71
C GLN A 418 6.86 45.30 -2.76
N GLY A 419 7.88 44.47 -3.06
CA GLY A 419 8.29 43.35 -2.19
C GLY A 419 7.15 42.39 -1.86
N PRO A 420 7.04 41.93 -0.59
CA PRO A 420 6.01 40.93 -0.18
C PRO A 420 4.58 41.37 -0.38
N THR A 421 4.33 42.70 -0.47
CA THR A 421 2.99 43.25 -0.67
C THR A 421 2.38 42.85 -2.01
N ILE A 422 3.22 42.66 -3.05
CA ILE A 422 2.77 42.19 -4.36
C ILE A 422 2.07 40.81 -4.22
N GLY A 423 2.73 39.86 -3.56
CA GLY A 423 2.15 38.53 -3.36
C GLY A 423 0.86 38.55 -2.54
N ARG A 424 0.80 39.41 -1.50
CA ARG A 424 -0.41 39.58 -0.68
C ARG A 424 -1.58 40.11 -1.51
N VAL A 425 -1.38 41.15 -2.30
CA VAL A 425 -2.45 41.76 -3.12
C VAL A 425 -2.90 40.78 -4.21
N LEU A 426 -2.01 40.04 -4.85
CA LEU A 426 -2.39 39.01 -5.81
C LEU A 426 -3.21 37.89 -5.12
N GLN A 427 -2.88 37.52 -3.88
CA GLN A 427 -3.69 36.56 -3.13
C GLN A 427 -5.08 37.11 -2.81
N GLU A 428 -5.18 38.38 -2.41
CA GLU A 428 -6.47 39.06 -2.17
C GLU A 428 -7.30 39.14 -3.47
N CYS A 429 -6.67 39.36 -4.63
CA CYS A 429 -7.33 39.30 -5.93
C CYS A 429 -7.86 37.89 -6.22
N LEU A 430 -7.04 36.86 -6.01
CA LEU A 430 -7.45 35.47 -6.19
C LEU A 430 -8.62 35.11 -5.27
N ASP A 431 -8.55 35.47 -4.01
CA ASP A 431 -9.62 35.22 -3.04
C ASP A 431 -10.93 35.92 -3.46
N ALA A 432 -10.85 37.15 -3.99
CA ALA A 432 -12.02 37.88 -4.50
C ALA A 432 -12.62 37.23 -5.77
N VAL A 433 -11.81 36.66 -6.65
CA VAL A 433 -12.27 35.88 -7.82
C VAL A 433 -12.94 34.59 -7.36
N LEU A 434 -12.29 33.83 -6.46
CA LEU A 434 -12.84 32.57 -5.92
C LEU A 434 -14.18 32.79 -5.19
N ASP A 435 -14.33 33.95 -4.54
CA ASP A 435 -15.56 34.37 -3.83
C ASP A 435 -16.60 34.98 -4.78
N GLU A 436 -16.33 35.04 -6.08
CA GLU A 436 -17.23 35.62 -7.10
C GLU A 436 -17.55 37.10 -6.86
N GLN A 437 -16.64 37.84 -6.20
CA GLN A 437 -16.78 39.29 -5.95
C GLN A 437 -16.39 40.09 -7.18
N ILE A 438 -15.41 39.60 -7.95
CA ILE A 438 -14.93 40.22 -9.18
C ILE A 438 -14.66 39.14 -10.23
N PRO A 439 -14.82 39.44 -11.54
CA PRO A 439 -14.42 38.51 -12.58
C PRO A 439 -12.89 38.45 -12.69
N ASN A 440 -12.36 37.32 -13.22
CA ASN A 440 -10.92 37.20 -13.52
C ASN A 440 -10.61 37.93 -14.87
N GLU A 441 -10.74 39.23 -14.86
CA GLU A 441 -10.44 40.13 -15.98
C GLU A 441 -9.43 41.17 -15.53
N HIS A 442 -8.46 41.48 -16.40
CA HIS A 442 -7.33 42.36 -16.04
C HIS A 442 -7.81 43.70 -15.46
N GLU A 443 -8.80 44.36 -16.08
CA GLU A 443 -9.33 45.66 -15.65
C GLU A 443 -9.97 45.57 -14.25
N ALA A 444 -10.75 44.52 -13.99
CA ALA A 444 -11.43 44.32 -12.72
C ALA A 444 -10.40 44.06 -11.59
N LEU A 445 -9.38 43.26 -11.85
CA LEU A 445 -8.31 42.98 -10.93
C LEU A 445 -7.46 44.21 -10.59
N MET A 446 -7.14 45.03 -11.60
CA MET A 446 -6.42 46.31 -11.41
C MET A 446 -7.22 47.31 -10.60
N ALA A 447 -8.53 47.42 -10.87
CA ALA A 447 -9.42 48.28 -10.09
C ALA A 447 -9.51 47.84 -8.63
N PHE A 448 -9.64 46.54 -8.37
CA PHE A 448 -9.66 45.96 -7.04
C PHE A 448 -8.34 46.20 -6.29
N ALA A 449 -7.21 45.96 -6.91
CA ALA A 449 -5.88 46.17 -6.34
C ALA A 449 -5.65 47.64 -6.00
N LYS A 450 -6.08 48.59 -6.86
CA LYS A 450 -5.97 50.01 -6.64
C LYS A 450 -6.77 50.49 -5.40
N ASP A 451 -7.97 49.93 -5.18
CA ASP A 451 -8.78 50.24 -3.98
C ASP A 451 -8.08 49.78 -2.69
N ARG A 452 -7.31 48.67 -2.73
CA ARG A 452 -6.50 48.19 -1.61
C ARG A 452 -5.31 49.10 -1.31
N GLN A 453 -4.69 49.68 -2.33
CA GLN A 453 -3.60 50.66 -2.14
C GLN A 453 -4.07 51.94 -1.42
N LEU A 454 -5.30 52.37 -1.69
CA LEU A 454 -5.86 53.58 -1.04
C LEU A 454 -6.25 53.33 0.41
N LYS A 455 -6.39 52.07 0.84
CA LYS A 455 -6.75 51.67 2.21
C LYS A 455 -5.58 51.18 3.06
N SER A 456 -4.40 51.03 2.48
CA SER A 456 -3.15 50.62 3.14
C SER A 456 -2.26 51.83 3.42
#